data_48924aea1e23d93dbc67c79b4c1b3761
#
_entry.id   48924aea1e23d93dbc67c79b4c1b3761
#
_cell.length_a   1.000
_cell.length_b   1.000
_cell.length_c   1.000
_cell.angle_alpha   90.00
_cell.angle_beta   90.00
_cell.angle_gamma   90.00
#
_symmetry.space_group_name_H-M   'P 1'
#
loop_
_entity.id
_entity.type
_entity.pdbx_description
1 polymer ?
#
loop_
_entity_poly.entity_id
_entity_poly.type
_entity_poly.pdbx_seq_one_letter_code
_entity_poly.pdbx_strand_id
1 'polypeptide(L)'
;RQKDAYEWRGFRLQLLGSFGGTYRINYQIGGEYKGFDSNAVDKWQWTDLAVTLPVGSRTRVNVGKIKESFAYEMVGDAANLPQSERVLSPFFVSRNTGVRVTHVLGSDNRLNLSYGFANDGWDIGTTTHRGTDYFARVSGLAWDDASNGRYLHLGGSYRHAATDGKTRYKGKPASNVASNFVDTGEFPADGANHYGLEGLLSWGGLSLLGEYATASVDSQAKDDPRFSGWYLTGSWVLTGESRPYDRRVGYARRVIPKSAWGAPELVVRYSDVDLDDGPVQGGRFTRVDLGVNWWATTRWKFGIDWGRTELDRQGKTGKTDTLLTRIQWVY
;
A
#
# COMPACT_ATOMS: atom_id res chain seq x y z
N ARG A 1 -19.83 -19.24 -3.16
CA ARG A 1 -20.52 -18.13 -3.82
C ARG A 1 -20.33 -16.88 -2.93
N GLN A 2 -19.75 -15.80 -3.47
CA GLN A 2 -19.64 -14.55 -2.74
C GLN A 2 -21.03 -13.92 -2.57
N LYS A 3 -21.22 -13.21 -1.45
CA LYS A 3 -22.47 -12.49 -1.15
C LYS A 3 -22.22 -11.01 -1.25
N ASP A 4 -23.27 -10.25 -1.53
CA ASP A 4 -23.23 -8.80 -1.43
C ASP A 4 -22.90 -8.40 0.01
N ALA A 5 -22.00 -7.43 0.16
CA ALA A 5 -21.55 -6.96 1.46
C ALA A 5 -21.21 -5.48 1.39
N TYR A 6 -21.34 -4.79 2.51
CA TYR A 6 -20.83 -3.44 2.70
C TYR A 6 -19.94 -3.41 3.94
N GLU A 7 -19.02 -2.45 3.98
CA GLU A 7 -18.18 -2.21 5.14
C GLU A 7 -17.91 -0.72 5.32
N TRP A 8 -17.68 -0.33 6.55
CA TRP A 8 -16.98 0.91 6.86
C TRP A 8 -15.49 0.67 6.66
N ARG A 9 -14.99 0.93 5.47
CA ARG A 9 -13.61 0.61 5.08
C ARG A 9 -12.55 1.24 5.98
N GLY A 10 -12.86 2.38 6.58
CA GLY A 10 -12.05 3.02 7.59
C GLY A 10 -12.74 4.26 8.14
N PHE A 11 -12.97 4.30 9.43
CA PHE A 11 -13.30 5.51 10.18
C PHE A 11 -12.10 5.84 11.06
N ARG A 12 -11.26 6.76 10.59
CA ARG A 12 -9.98 7.10 11.24
C ARG A 12 -10.02 8.50 11.81
N LEU A 13 -9.55 8.60 13.04
CA LEU A 13 -9.27 9.88 13.70
C LEU A 13 -7.77 9.99 13.91
N GLN A 14 -7.21 11.16 13.59
CA GLN A 14 -5.79 11.42 13.76
C GLN A 14 -5.59 12.76 14.45
N LEU A 15 -4.75 12.76 15.47
CA LEU A 15 -4.22 13.94 16.12
C LEU A 15 -2.78 14.14 15.67
N LEU A 16 -2.52 15.24 15.00
CA LEU A 16 -1.21 15.64 14.53
C LEU A 16 -0.80 16.92 15.26
N GLY A 17 0.43 16.97 15.72
CA GLY A 17 0.92 18.17 16.39
C GLY A 17 2.41 18.18 16.49
N SER A 18 2.92 19.22 17.13
CA SER A 18 4.35 19.38 17.38
C SER A 18 4.59 20.09 18.70
N PHE A 19 5.69 19.75 19.35
CA PHE A 19 6.17 20.38 20.58
C PHE A 19 7.68 20.57 20.53
N GLY A 20 8.22 21.34 21.48
CA GLY A 20 9.64 21.68 21.56
C GLY A 20 9.96 23.03 20.91
N GLY A 21 11.06 23.62 21.33
CA GLY A 21 11.55 24.92 20.85
C GLY A 21 12.36 24.80 19.56
N THR A 22 13.69 24.88 19.68
CA THR A 22 14.64 24.78 18.55
C THR A 22 14.55 23.44 17.80
N TYR A 23 14.27 22.34 18.50
CA TYR A 23 14.05 21.01 17.94
C TYR A 23 12.56 20.69 17.98
N ARG A 24 11.86 20.94 16.88
CA ARG A 24 10.43 20.70 16.78
C ARG A 24 10.14 19.23 16.56
N ILE A 25 9.70 18.54 17.60
CA ILE A 25 9.29 17.14 17.54
C ILE A 25 7.83 17.09 17.08
N ASN A 26 7.55 16.32 16.03
CA ASN A 26 6.17 16.10 15.57
C ASN A 26 5.65 14.81 16.16
N TYR A 27 4.37 14.76 16.49
CA TYR A 27 3.70 13.55 16.92
C TYR A 27 2.49 13.25 16.04
N GLN A 28 2.18 11.99 15.94
CA GLN A 28 1.01 11.46 15.26
C GLN A 28 0.37 10.40 16.14
N ILE A 29 -0.90 10.62 16.49
CA ILE A 29 -1.73 9.68 17.23
C ILE A 29 -2.94 9.41 16.37
N GLY A 30 -3.12 8.17 15.92
CA GLY A 30 -4.20 7.79 15.03
C GLY A 30 -4.86 6.49 15.46
N GLY A 31 -6.16 6.44 15.34
CA GLY A 31 -6.93 5.23 15.57
C GLY A 31 -8.01 5.04 14.51
N GLU A 32 -8.40 3.81 14.31
CA GLU A 32 -9.46 3.38 13.41
C GLU A 32 -10.55 2.67 14.19
N TYR A 33 -11.79 3.14 14.04
CA TYR A 33 -12.95 2.51 14.64
C TYR A 33 -13.55 1.49 13.67
N LYS A 34 -13.66 0.24 14.11
CA LYS A 34 -14.21 -0.91 13.37
C LYS A 34 -15.59 -1.35 13.90
N GLY A 35 -16.11 -0.68 14.91
CA GLY A 35 -17.34 -1.09 15.59
C GLY A 35 -18.63 -0.92 14.77
N PHE A 36 -18.55 -0.38 13.57
CA PHE A 36 -19.67 -0.38 12.62
C PHE A 36 -19.85 -1.73 11.94
N ASP A 37 -18.81 -2.59 11.93
CA ASP A 37 -18.87 -3.96 11.43
C ASP A 37 -19.27 -4.88 12.58
N SER A 38 -20.37 -5.61 12.43
CA SER A 38 -20.95 -6.46 13.48
C SER A 38 -20.05 -7.58 13.97
N ASN A 39 -18.97 -7.91 13.24
CA ASN A 39 -18.04 -9.00 13.52
C ASN A 39 -16.67 -8.55 14.05
N ALA A 40 -16.47 -7.26 14.30
CA ALA A 40 -15.20 -6.78 14.83
C ALA A 40 -15.07 -7.14 16.32
N VAL A 41 -14.05 -7.93 16.67
CA VAL A 41 -13.74 -8.30 18.05
C VAL A 41 -13.21 -7.07 18.80
N ASP A 42 -12.28 -6.34 18.18
CA ASP A 42 -11.73 -5.08 18.69
C ASP A 42 -12.31 -3.91 17.89
N LYS A 43 -13.18 -3.14 18.53
CA LYS A 43 -13.85 -2.02 17.88
C LYS A 43 -12.93 -0.83 17.60
N TRP A 44 -11.88 -0.65 18.37
CA TRP A 44 -10.91 0.42 18.22
C TRP A 44 -9.51 -0.14 18.04
N GLN A 45 -8.82 0.28 16.98
CA GLN A 45 -7.46 -0.14 16.66
C GLN A 45 -6.55 1.07 16.47
N TRP A 46 -5.39 1.07 17.11
CA TRP A 46 -4.38 2.10 16.90
C TRP A 46 -3.73 1.92 15.52
N THR A 47 -3.79 2.95 14.68
CA THR A 47 -3.14 2.95 13.37
C THR A 47 -1.75 3.56 13.42
N ASP A 48 -1.64 4.75 13.98
CA ASP A 48 -0.38 5.46 14.08
C ASP A 48 -0.19 5.92 15.52
N LEU A 49 0.96 5.63 16.09
CA LEU A 49 1.36 6.13 17.41
C LEU A 49 2.86 6.36 17.35
N ALA A 50 3.26 7.53 16.89
CA ALA A 50 4.64 7.79 16.56
C ALA A 50 5.05 9.23 16.82
N VAL A 51 6.34 9.39 17.09
CA VAL A 51 7.02 10.67 17.10
C VAL A 51 7.99 10.77 15.93
N THR A 52 8.14 11.97 15.40
CA THR A 52 9.09 12.28 14.33
C THR A 52 10.07 13.33 14.83
N LEU A 53 11.33 12.94 14.87
CA LEU A 53 12.46 13.78 15.26
C LEU A 53 13.12 14.31 13.99
N PRO A 54 13.12 15.62 13.73
CA PRO A 54 13.90 16.19 12.66
C PRO A 54 15.39 16.19 13.04
N VAL A 55 16.24 15.70 12.15
CA VAL A 55 17.70 15.73 12.27
C VAL A 55 18.24 16.62 11.15
N GLY A 56 18.36 17.88 11.41
CA GLY A 56 18.62 18.90 10.38
C GLY A 56 17.39 19.08 9.46
N SER A 57 17.63 19.60 8.26
CA SER A 57 16.56 19.97 7.32
C SER A 57 16.08 18.82 6.44
N ARG A 58 16.87 17.74 6.32
CA ARG A 58 16.68 16.69 5.31
C ARG A 58 16.52 15.29 5.88
N THR A 59 16.75 15.10 7.17
CA THR A 59 16.66 13.79 7.83
C THR A 59 15.55 13.81 8.86
N ARG A 60 14.80 12.73 8.93
CA ARG A 60 13.75 12.50 9.93
C ARG A 60 13.88 11.10 10.49
N VAL A 61 13.74 10.99 11.80
CA VAL A 61 13.67 9.72 12.51
C VAL A 61 12.27 9.57 13.05
N ASN A 62 11.56 8.54 12.63
CA ASN A 62 10.24 8.17 13.12
C ASN A 62 10.40 7.03 14.13
N VAL A 63 9.79 7.14 15.29
CA VAL A 63 9.80 6.11 16.34
C VAL A 63 8.38 5.85 16.80
N GLY A 64 7.99 4.59 16.89
CA GLY A 64 6.67 4.15 17.33
C GLY A 64 5.99 3.22 16.33
N LYS A 65 4.65 3.16 16.34
CA LYS A 65 3.88 2.38 15.37
C LYS A 65 3.81 3.14 14.05
N ILE A 66 4.51 2.63 13.05
CA ILE A 66 4.80 3.28 11.77
C ILE A 66 4.56 2.33 10.60
N LYS A 67 4.37 2.89 9.41
CA LYS A 67 4.43 2.12 8.17
C LYS A 67 5.88 1.75 7.86
N GLU A 68 6.12 0.51 7.47
CA GLU A 68 7.40 0.10 6.89
C GLU A 68 7.58 0.74 5.51
N SER A 69 8.82 1.01 5.13
CA SER A 69 9.12 1.58 3.81
C SER A 69 9.26 0.48 2.77
N PHE A 70 8.15 -0.21 2.50
CA PHE A 70 8.06 -1.27 1.51
C PHE A 70 6.74 -1.16 0.76
N ALA A 71 6.76 -1.36 -0.58
CA ALA A 71 5.64 -1.28 -1.50
C ALA A 71 5.00 0.13 -1.62
N TYR A 72 4.95 0.64 -2.85
CA TYR A 72 4.37 1.97 -3.14
C TYR A 72 2.92 2.08 -2.68
N GLU A 73 2.08 1.09 -2.99
CA GLU A 73 0.68 1.12 -2.60
C GLU A 73 0.48 1.06 -1.07
N MET A 74 1.52 0.69 -0.29
CA MET A 74 1.48 0.69 1.16
C MET A 74 2.08 1.96 1.77
N VAL A 75 3.20 2.45 1.26
CA VAL A 75 3.86 3.68 1.72
C VAL A 75 2.93 4.87 1.59
N GLY A 76 2.24 4.98 0.45
CA GLY A 76 1.20 5.97 0.23
C GLY A 76 -0.08 5.70 1.04
N ASP A 77 -0.94 6.69 1.13
CA ASP A 77 -2.28 6.49 1.66
C ASP A 77 -3.20 5.93 0.57
N ALA A 78 -4.01 4.93 0.93
CA ALA A 78 -5.00 4.38 0.03
C ALA A 78 -5.97 5.45 -0.53
N ALA A 79 -6.14 6.54 0.22
CA ALA A 79 -6.90 7.70 -0.20
C ALA A 79 -6.33 8.45 -1.41
N ASN A 80 -5.04 8.29 -1.69
CA ASN A 80 -4.33 8.97 -2.79
C ASN A 80 -4.27 8.11 -4.06
N LEU A 81 -4.50 6.81 -3.95
CA LEU A 81 -4.41 5.88 -5.08
C LEU A 81 -5.59 6.05 -6.05
N PRO A 82 -5.36 5.85 -7.35
CA PRO A 82 -6.46 5.83 -8.34
C PRO A 82 -7.40 4.66 -8.11
N GLN A 83 -6.86 3.47 -7.83
CA GLN A 83 -7.64 2.26 -7.54
C GLN A 83 -8.22 2.27 -6.11
N SER A 84 -9.37 1.64 -5.93
CA SER A 84 -10.06 1.60 -4.63
C SER A 84 -9.36 0.71 -3.61
N GLU A 85 -8.83 -0.44 -4.03
CA GLU A 85 -8.22 -1.41 -3.12
C GLU A 85 -6.82 -1.83 -3.58
N ARG A 86 -5.96 -2.19 -2.60
CA ARG A 86 -4.63 -2.73 -2.82
C ARG A 86 -4.70 -4.19 -3.25
N VAL A 87 -3.73 -4.64 -4.03
CA VAL A 87 -3.65 -6.02 -4.52
C VAL A 87 -2.43 -6.76 -4.00
N LEU A 88 -1.32 -6.06 -3.73
CA LEU A 88 -0.07 -6.67 -3.25
C LEU A 88 -0.04 -6.91 -1.73
N SER A 89 -1.21 -6.98 -1.11
CA SER A 89 -1.33 -7.21 0.33
C SER A 89 -0.63 -8.47 0.87
N PRO A 90 -0.37 -9.54 0.11
CA PRO A 90 0.44 -10.66 0.60
C PRO A 90 1.89 -10.29 0.93
N PHE A 91 2.44 -9.24 0.34
CA PHE A 91 3.88 -8.95 0.38
C PHE A 91 4.27 -7.84 1.35
N PHE A 92 3.33 -7.12 1.93
CA PHE A 92 3.62 -6.01 2.84
C PHE A 92 2.86 -6.10 4.16
N VAL A 93 3.40 -5.43 5.17
CA VAL A 93 2.74 -5.22 6.46
C VAL A 93 2.23 -3.79 6.53
N SER A 94 1.08 -3.59 7.17
CA SER A 94 0.45 -2.26 7.23
C SER A 94 1.25 -1.32 8.13
N ARG A 95 1.45 -1.69 9.38
CA ARG A 95 2.17 -0.91 10.39
C ARG A 95 2.74 -1.83 11.45
N ASN A 96 3.98 -1.54 11.85
CA ASN A 96 4.66 -2.20 12.94
C ASN A 96 5.30 -1.17 13.87
N THR A 97 5.66 -1.59 15.09
CA THR A 97 6.37 -0.77 16.05
C THR A 97 7.86 -0.82 15.78
N GLY A 98 8.47 0.33 15.57
CA GLY A 98 9.89 0.37 15.22
C GLY A 98 10.45 1.76 15.02
N VAL A 99 11.58 1.80 14.33
CA VAL A 99 12.31 3.01 13.98
C VAL A 99 12.51 3.07 12.48
N ARG A 100 12.23 4.23 11.90
CA ARG A 100 12.47 4.52 10.49
C ARG A 100 13.23 5.82 10.34
N VAL A 101 14.34 5.78 9.64
CA VAL A 101 15.09 6.95 9.21
C VAL A 101 14.75 7.26 7.76
N THR A 102 14.51 8.52 7.45
CA THR A 102 14.27 8.98 6.08
C THR A 102 15.16 10.17 5.77
N HIS A 103 15.93 10.06 4.69
CA HIS A 103 16.75 11.13 4.15
C HIS A 103 16.14 11.63 2.84
N VAL A 104 16.05 12.94 2.69
CA VAL A 104 15.73 13.59 1.42
C VAL A 104 17.04 14.10 0.82
N LEU A 105 17.42 13.57 -0.33
CA LEU A 105 18.74 13.75 -0.93
C LEU A 105 18.63 14.53 -2.25
N GLY A 106 19.79 15.03 -2.69
CA GLY A 106 19.89 15.88 -3.89
C GLY A 106 19.62 17.36 -3.58
N SER A 107 20.12 18.25 -4.43
CA SER A 107 19.94 19.72 -4.27
C SER A 107 18.48 20.13 -4.37
N ASP A 108 17.71 19.43 -5.15
CA ASP A 108 16.29 19.67 -5.47
C ASP A 108 15.32 18.70 -4.76
N ASN A 109 15.83 17.94 -3.78
CA ASN A 109 15.05 16.99 -2.99
C ASN A 109 14.37 15.90 -3.84
N ARG A 110 15.01 15.44 -4.90
CA ARG A 110 14.42 14.43 -5.83
C ARG A 110 14.51 13.00 -5.35
N LEU A 111 15.43 12.68 -4.44
CA LEU A 111 15.70 11.33 -3.98
C LEU A 111 15.34 11.16 -2.51
N ASN A 112 14.71 10.06 -2.18
CA ASN A 112 14.42 9.63 -0.83
C ASN A 112 15.12 8.29 -0.56
N LEU A 113 15.81 8.21 0.57
CA LEU A 113 16.32 6.98 1.15
C LEU A 113 15.63 6.79 2.50
N SER A 114 14.93 5.68 2.66
CA SER A 114 14.24 5.34 3.91
C SER A 114 14.62 3.94 4.33
N TYR A 115 15.01 3.75 5.59
CA TYR A 115 15.37 2.43 6.12
C TYR A 115 15.05 2.37 7.61
N GLY A 116 14.99 1.16 8.13
CA GLY A 116 14.70 0.97 9.54
C GLY A 116 14.50 -0.49 9.91
N PHE A 117 14.00 -0.65 11.10
CA PHE A 117 13.58 -1.93 11.64
C PHE A 117 12.26 -1.78 12.40
N ALA A 118 11.50 -2.84 12.44
CA ALA A 118 10.23 -2.89 13.16
C ALA A 118 9.97 -4.30 13.70
N ASN A 119 9.09 -4.37 14.68
CA ASN A 119 8.62 -5.61 15.26
C ASN A 119 7.10 -5.64 15.24
N ASP A 120 6.51 -6.79 14.95
CA ASP A 120 5.08 -6.98 14.77
C ASP A 120 4.29 -7.12 16.08
N GLY A 121 4.91 -6.89 17.23
CA GLY A 121 4.32 -7.11 18.56
C GLY A 121 2.97 -6.40 18.81
N TRP A 122 2.52 -5.54 17.91
CA TRP A 122 1.32 -4.73 18.13
C TRP A 122 0.26 -4.86 17.03
N ASP A 123 0.58 -5.43 15.88
CA ASP A 123 -0.35 -5.62 14.79
C ASP A 123 0.04 -6.83 13.96
N ILE A 124 -0.82 -7.80 13.89
CA ILE A 124 -0.61 -8.96 13.02
C ILE A 124 -1.09 -8.54 11.64
N GLY A 125 -0.17 -8.29 10.74
CA GLY A 125 -0.47 -7.99 9.34
C GLY A 125 -1.13 -9.15 8.59
N THR A 126 -1.17 -9.06 7.28
CA THR A 126 -1.69 -10.12 6.42
C THR A 126 -0.79 -11.34 6.35
N THR A 127 0.48 -11.20 6.71
CA THR A 127 1.48 -12.26 6.88
C THR A 127 1.67 -12.55 8.36
N THR A 128 1.81 -13.80 8.73
CA THR A 128 2.09 -14.23 10.10
C THR A 128 3.59 -14.26 10.33
N HIS A 129 4.23 -13.10 10.38
CA HIS A 129 5.61 -12.99 10.83
C HIS A 129 5.60 -12.50 12.27
N ARG A 130 6.40 -13.11 13.12
CA ARG A 130 6.67 -12.64 14.46
C ARG A 130 8.17 -12.57 14.65
N GLY A 131 8.71 -11.38 14.56
CA GLY A 131 10.13 -11.14 14.67
C GLY A 131 10.48 -9.72 14.32
N THR A 132 11.77 -9.45 14.16
CA THR A 132 12.25 -8.14 13.75
C THR A 132 12.38 -8.08 12.24
N ASP A 133 11.67 -7.15 11.65
CA ASP A 133 11.77 -6.83 10.23
C ASP A 133 12.82 -5.74 10.02
N TYR A 134 13.61 -5.87 8.97
CA TYR A 134 14.50 -4.82 8.47
C TYR A 134 14.02 -4.39 7.10
N PHE A 135 13.93 -3.10 6.85
CA PHE A 135 13.43 -2.60 5.57
C PHE A 135 14.24 -1.41 5.08
N ALA A 136 14.28 -1.28 3.77
CA ALA A 136 14.88 -0.14 3.08
C ALA A 136 14.11 0.14 1.79
N ARG A 137 14.00 1.43 1.43
CA ARG A 137 13.43 1.90 0.15
C ARG A 137 14.22 3.08 -0.34
N VAL A 138 14.59 3.04 -1.59
CA VAL A 138 15.12 4.17 -2.34
C VAL A 138 14.11 4.54 -3.42
N SER A 139 13.76 5.82 -3.53
CA SER A 139 12.79 6.28 -4.52
C SER A 139 12.99 7.74 -4.85
N GLY A 140 12.57 8.15 -6.05
CA GLY A 140 12.72 9.54 -6.42
C GLY A 140 12.25 9.85 -7.83
N LEU A 141 12.47 11.08 -8.25
CA LEU A 141 12.14 11.58 -9.58
C LEU A 141 13.34 11.39 -10.51
N ALA A 142 13.27 10.40 -11.38
CA ALA A 142 14.25 10.19 -12.44
C ALA A 142 14.15 11.32 -13.50
N TRP A 143 12.95 11.82 -13.73
CA TRP A 143 12.66 12.99 -14.53
C TRP A 143 11.62 13.85 -13.84
N ASP A 144 11.75 15.18 -13.95
CA ASP A 144 10.95 16.13 -13.21
C ASP A 144 10.69 17.40 -14.01
N ASP A 145 9.46 17.52 -14.43
CA ASP A 145 8.82 18.72 -14.96
C ASP A 145 7.48 18.93 -14.22
N ALA A 146 7.56 18.84 -12.89
CA ALA A 146 6.37 18.85 -12.03
C ALA A 146 5.58 20.17 -12.09
N SER A 147 6.21 21.27 -12.49
CA SER A 147 5.53 22.54 -12.75
C SER A 147 4.47 22.41 -13.86
N ASN A 148 4.71 21.52 -14.82
CA ASN A 148 3.79 21.19 -15.92
C ASN A 148 3.00 19.89 -15.65
N GLY A 149 3.06 19.36 -14.45
CA GLY A 149 2.39 18.12 -14.07
C GLY A 149 2.98 16.88 -14.72
N ARG A 150 4.27 16.91 -15.08
CA ARG A 150 4.96 15.82 -15.77
C ARG A 150 6.15 15.36 -14.94
N TYR A 151 6.24 14.06 -14.66
CA TYR A 151 7.37 13.50 -13.95
C TYR A 151 7.42 11.98 -14.10
N LEU A 152 8.62 11.42 -13.91
CA LEU A 152 8.85 9.99 -13.79
C LEU A 152 9.42 9.69 -12.40
N HIS A 153 8.63 9.01 -11.59
CA HIS A 153 9.07 8.44 -10.32
C HIS A 153 9.49 7.00 -10.53
N LEU A 154 10.60 6.62 -9.93
CA LEU A 154 11.09 5.25 -9.83
C LEU A 154 11.47 4.94 -8.39
N GLY A 155 11.34 3.68 -8.00
CA GLY A 155 11.77 3.23 -6.68
C GLY A 155 12.00 1.74 -6.61
N GLY A 156 12.77 1.36 -5.59
CA GLY A 156 13.02 -0.02 -5.22
C GLY A 156 13.02 -0.18 -3.71
N SER A 157 12.57 -1.31 -3.22
CA SER A 157 12.46 -1.60 -1.81
C SER A 157 12.89 -3.03 -1.48
N TYR A 158 13.36 -3.18 -0.25
CA TYR A 158 13.76 -4.45 0.35
C TYR A 158 13.16 -4.55 1.75
N ARG A 159 12.74 -5.75 2.12
CA ARG A 159 12.31 -6.10 3.47
C ARG A 159 12.75 -7.51 3.79
N HIS A 160 13.48 -7.66 4.90
CA HIS A 160 13.73 -8.95 5.53
C HIS A 160 12.75 -9.12 6.68
N ALA A 161 12.02 -10.22 6.71
CA ALA A 161 11.11 -10.57 7.78
C ALA A 161 11.60 -11.83 8.51
N ALA A 162 11.91 -11.72 9.78
CA ALA A 162 12.15 -12.87 10.63
C ALA A 162 10.81 -13.53 10.99
N THR A 163 10.82 -14.85 11.21
CA THR A 163 9.63 -15.59 11.60
C THR A 163 9.85 -16.28 12.95
N ASP A 164 8.79 -16.77 13.57
CA ASP A 164 8.82 -17.63 14.74
C ASP A 164 8.68 -19.12 14.37
N GLY A 165 9.35 -19.53 13.29
CA GLY A 165 9.37 -20.89 12.76
C GLY A 165 8.26 -21.20 11.76
N LYS A 166 7.41 -20.22 11.39
CA LYS A 166 6.37 -20.41 10.39
C LYS A 166 5.95 -19.11 9.72
N THR A 167 5.39 -19.23 8.51
CA THR A 167 4.84 -18.10 7.76
C THR A 167 3.55 -18.47 7.03
N ARG A 168 2.83 -17.46 6.52
CA ARG A 168 1.64 -17.61 5.69
C ARG A 168 1.47 -16.40 4.80
N TYR A 169 1.24 -16.62 3.53
CA TYR A 169 0.89 -15.59 2.55
C TYR A 169 -0.56 -15.75 2.14
N LYS A 170 -1.32 -14.65 2.15
CA LYS A 170 -2.73 -14.66 1.76
C LYS A 170 -3.14 -13.33 1.17
N GLY A 171 -4.04 -13.36 0.19
CA GLY A 171 -4.50 -12.16 -0.51
C GLY A 171 -5.95 -12.22 -0.92
N LYS A 172 -6.57 -11.04 -0.89
CA LYS A 172 -7.93 -10.82 -1.38
C LYS A 172 -7.88 -10.27 -2.80
N PRO A 173 -8.90 -10.48 -3.63
CA PRO A 173 -8.93 -10.03 -5.03
C PRO A 173 -9.29 -8.53 -5.11
N ALA A 174 -8.49 -7.63 -4.54
CA ALA A 174 -8.74 -6.19 -4.48
C ALA A 174 -10.17 -5.84 -4.04
N SER A 175 -10.70 -6.59 -3.08
CA SER A 175 -12.00 -6.36 -2.44
C SER A 175 -11.90 -6.75 -0.98
N ASN A 176 -12.03 -5.77 -0.06
CA ASN A 176 -11.81 -6.03 1.36
C ASN A 176 -12.88 -6.93 1.99
N VAL A 177 -14.10 -6.89 1.47
CA VAL A 177 -15.22 -7.73 1.93
C VAL A 177 -15.16 -9.17 1.38
N ALA A 178 -14.32 -9.44 0.38
CA ALA A 178 -14.13 -10.78 -0.15
C ALA A 178 -13.33 -11.67 0.81
N SER A 179 -13.49 -12.98 0.69
CA SER A 179 -12.59 -13.96 1.29
C SER A 179 -11.21 -13.91 0.61
N ASN A 180 -10.20 -14.52 1.24
CA ASN A 180 -8.91 -14.71 0.58
C ASN A 180 -9.08 -15.63 -0.64
N PHE A 181 -8.62 -15.16 -1.80
CA PHE A 181 -8.60 -15.96 -3.02
C PHE A 181 -7.36 -16.83 -3.07
N VAL A 182 -6.22 -16.23 -2.72
CA VAL A 182 -4.95 -16.94 -2.60
C VAL A 182 -4.55 -17.05 -1.13
N ASP A 183 -4.01 -18.22 -0.74
CA ASP A 183 -3.67 -18.51 0.64
C ASP A 183 -2.80 -19.76 0.71
N THR A 184 -1.53 -19.63 1.09
CA THR A 184 -0.58 -20.74 1.23
C THR A 184 -0.91 -21.69 2.39
N GLY A 185 -1.77 -21.27 3.32
CA GLY A 185 -1.81 -21.88 4.64
C GLY A 185 -0.54 -21.55 5.44
N GLU A 186 -0.48 -21.96 6.69
CA GLU A 186 0.74 -21.87 7.49
C GLU A 186 1.71 -22.98 7.09
N PHE A 187 3.00 -22.66 6.96
CA PHE A 187 4.07 -23.60 6.71
C PHE A 187 5.35 -23.19 7.43
N PRO A 188 6.26 -24.15 7.74
CA PRO A 188 7.52 -23.85 8.42
C PRO A 188 8.38 -22.89 7.60
N ALA A 189 8.99 -21.91 8.25
CA ALA A 189 9.92 -20.97 7.64
C ALA A 189 10.77 -20.27 8.71
N ASP A 190 12.05 -20.06 8.39
CA ASP A 190 13.00 -19.37 9.27
C ASP A 190 13.06 -17.87 9.01
N GLY A 191 12.68 -17.43 7.80
CA GLY A 191 12.64 -16.04 7.40
C GLY A 191 12.10 -15.84 5.98
N ALA A 192 12.02 -14.58 5.56
CA ALA A 192 11.67 -14.26 4.17
C ALA A 192 12.30 -12.93 3.74
N ASN A 193 12.75 -12.88 2.48
CA ASN A 193 13.26 -11.69 1.84
C ASN A 193 12.26 -11.21 0.78
N HIS A 194 11.84 -9.96 0.90
CA HIS A 194 10.91 -9.33 -0.01
C HIS A 194 11.64 -8.25 -0.82
N TYR A 195 11.36 -8.19 -2.11
CA TYR A 195 11.88 -7.17 -3.01
C TYR A 195 10.72 -6.51 -3.73
N GLY A 196 10.80 -5.19 -3.90
CA GLY A 196 9.80 -4.40 -4.59
C GLY A 196 10.42 -3.45 -5.60
N LEU A 197 9.76 -3.29 -6.75
CA LEU A 197 10.06 -2.30 -7.77
C LEU A 197 8.80 -1.48 -8.03
N GLU A 198 8.94 -0.19 -8.25
CA GLU A 198 7.83 0.72 -8.48
C GLU A 198 8.16 1.78 -9.52
N GLY A 199 7.18 2.20 -10.27
CA GLY A 199 7.29 3.28 -11.23
C GLY A 199 5.98 4.01 -11.45
N LEU A 200 6.03 5.34 -11.53
CA LEU A 200 4.90 6.18 -11.85
C LEU A 200 5.31 7.24 -12.87
N LEU A 201 4.73 7.15 -14.07
CA LEU A 201 4.76 8.22 -15.05
C LEU A 201 3.51 9.09 -14.88
N SER A 202 3.69 10.40 -14.70
CA SER A 202 2.63 11.40 -14.73
C SER A 202 2.84 12.31 -15.95
N TRP A 203 1.77 12.57 -16.69
CA TRP A 203 1.80 13.44 -17.87
C TRP A 203 0.52 14.25 -17.96
N GLY A 204 0.48 15.37 -17.26
CA GLY A 204 -0.75 16.13 -17.08
C GLY A 204 -1.84 15.31 -16.42
N GLY A 205 -3.00 15.20 -17.04
CA GLY A 205 -4.11 14.38 -16.52
C GLY A 205 -3.91 12.87 -16.63
N LEU A 206 -2.91 12.40 -17.38
CA LEU A 206 -2.63 10.97 -17.55
C LEU A 206 -1.60 10.48 -16.52
N SER A 207 -1.77 9.27 -16.02
CA SER A 207 -0.75 8.61 -15.24
C SER A 207 -0.71 7.09 -15.47
N LEU A 208 0.49 6.52 -15.36
CA LEU A 208 0.73 5.09 -15.45
C LEU A 208 1.55 4.67 -14.22
N LEU A 209 0.94 3.90 -13.32
CA LEU A 209 1.54 3.39 -12.10
C LEU A 209 1.72 1.88 -12.18
N GLY A 210 2.93 1.41 -12.01
CA GLY A 210 3.25 -0.01 -11.95
C GLY A 210 4.03 -0.36 -10.68
N GLU A 211 3.80 -1.55 -10.18
CA GLU A 211 4.52 -2.09 -9.03
C GLU A 211 4.66 -3.60 -9.16
N TYR A 212 5.81 -4.12 -8.76
CA TYR A 212 6.13 -5.53 -8.66
C TYR A 212 6.66 -5.83 -7.26
N ALA A 213 6.19 -6.90 -6.65
CA ALA A 213 6.70 -7.40 -5.38
C ALA A 213 6.93 -8.91 -5.45
N THR A 214 8.01 -9.37 -4.81
CA THR A 214 8.32 -10.81 -4.68
C THR A 214 8.77 -11.12 -3.26
N ALA A 215 8.51 -12.34 -2.82
CA ALA A 215 8.97 -12.90 -1.57
C ALA A 215 9.76 -14.20 -1.86
N SER A 216 10.96 -14.30 -1.32
CA SER A 216 11.75 -15.55 -1.27
C SER A 216 11.76 -16.03 0.18
N VAL A 217 11.17 -17.17 0.46
CA VAL A 217 10.98 -17.70 1.80
C VAL A 217 12.07 -18.72 2.10
N ASP A 218 12.71 -18.60 3.25
CA ASP A 218 13.67 -19.58 3.75
C ASP A 218 12.91 -20.70 4.45
N SER A 219 12.74 -21.83 3.76
CA SER A 219 11.92 -22.96 4.20
C SER A 219 12.38 -24.26 3.55
N GLN A 220 13.43 -24.90 4.08
CA GLN A 220 13.91 -26.18 3.56
C GLN A 220 12.81 -27.24 3.46
N ALA A 221 11.85 -27.24 4.39
CA ALA A 221 10.70 -28.18 4.36
C ALA A 221 9.75 -27.95 3.18
N LYS A 222 9.91 -26.83 2.46
CA LYS A 222 9.06 -26.41 1.34
C LYS A 222 9.85 -25.97 0.11
N ASP A 223 11.15 -26.37 0.02
CA ASP A 223 12.03 -26.08 -1.12
C ASP A 223 12.22 -24.59 -1.41
N ASP A 224 12.28 -23.77 -0.35
CA ASP A 224 12.51 -22.31 -0.40
C ASP A 224 11.62 -21.57 -1.41
N PRO A 225 10.29 -21.60 -1.23
CA PRO A 225 9.36 -21.14 -2.24
C PRO A 225 9.45 -19.63 -2.47
N ARG A 226 9.12 -19.23 -3.71
CA ARG A 226 9.07 -17.84 -4.15
C ARG A 226 7.68 -17.47 -4.63
N PHE A 227 7.20 -16.34 -4.16
CA PHE A 227 5.90 -15.78 -4.54
C PHE A 227 6.07 -14.43 -5.18
N SER A 228 5.15 -14.05 -6.05
CA SER A 228 5.21 -12.74 -6.67
C SER A 228 3.83 -12.16 -6.94
N GLY A 229 3.81 -10.85 -7.13
CA GLY A 229 2.63 -10.12 -7.59
C GLY A 229 3.03 -8.82 -8.24
N TRP A 230 2.17 -8.35 -9.16
CA TRP A 230 2.36 -7.07 -9.81
C TRP A 230 1.05 -6.49 -10.28
N TYR A 231 1.06 -5.20 -10.52
CA TYR A 231 -0.03 -4.51 -11.22
C TYR A 231 0.48 -3.38 -12.10
N LEU A 232 -0.36 -3.03 -13.06
CA LEU A 232 -0.21 -1.83 -13.87
C LEU A 232 -1.55 -1.09 -13.87
N THR A 233 -1.54 0.17 -13.45
CA THR A 233 -2.72 1.03 -13.39
C THR A 233 -2.52 2.24 -14.30
N GLY A 234 -3.37 2.38 -15.31
CA GLY A 234 -3.54 3.59 -16.07
C GLY A 234 -4.65 4.44 -15.46
N SER A 235 -4.47 5.75 -15.36
CA SER A 235 -5.54 6.67 -15.00
C SER A 235 -5.52 7.93 -15.83
N TRP A 236 -6.71 8.51 -16.06
CA TRP A 236 -6.90 9.73 -16.81
C TRP A 236 -7.89 10.65 -16.11
N VAL A 237 -7.36 11.76 -15.58
CA VAL A 237 -8.17 12.86 -15.04
C VAL A 237 -8.65 13.69 -16.23
N LEU A 238 -9.94 13.65 -16.54
CA LEU A 238 -10.52 14.22 -17.78
C LEU A 238 -10.42 15.74 -17.85
N THR A 239 -10.33 16.40 -16.73
CA THR A 239 -10.16 17.86 -16.59
C THR A 239 -8.70 18.32 -16.63
N GLY A 240 -7.74 17.37 -16.74
CA GLY A 240 -6.34 17.64 -17.00
C GLY A 240 -5.47 17.90 -15.76
N GLU A 241 -6.01 17.77 -14.53
CA GLU A 241 -5.22 17.88 -13.30
C GLU A 241 -4.24 16.73 -13.19
N SER A 242 -3.00 17.04 -12.82
CA SER A 242 -1.98 16.06 -12.47
C SER A 242 -2.02 15.73 -10.98
N ARG A 243 -1.45 14.57 -10.61
CA ARG A 243 -1.23 14.20 -9.22
C ARG A 243 -0.01 14.94 -8.67
N PRO A 244 -0.15 15.75 -7.60
CA PRO A 244 1.01 16.39 -6.99
C PRO A 244 1.97 15.35 -6.43
N TYR A 245 3.26 15.53 -6.65
CA TYR A 245 4.29 14.67 -6.09
C TYR A 245 4.84 15.22 -4.77
N ASP A 246 4.85 14.40 -3.73
CA ASP A 246 5.45 14.76 -2.45
C ASP A 246 6.91 14.28 -2.38
N ARG A 247 7.83 15.20 -2.57
CA ARG A 247 9.28 14.94 -2.56
C ARG A 247 9.82 14.51 -1.18
N ARG A 248 9.08 14.77 -0.09
CA ARG A 248 9.53 14.40 1.26
C ARG A 248 9.28 12.93 1.60
N VAL A 249 8.29 12.33 0.96
CA VAL A 249 7.90 10.92 1.21
C VAL A 249 8.04 10.05 -0.02
N GLY A 250 8.30 10.64 -1.20
CA GLY A 250 8.55 9.89 -2.42
C GLY A 250 7.33 9.17 -2.96
N TYR A 251 6.17 9.84 -3.07
CA TYR A 251 4.98 9.32 -3.75
C TYR A 251 4.03 10.43 -4.21
N ALA A 252 3.09 10.10 -5.10
CA ALA A 252 2.08 11.03 -5.58
C ALA A 252 0.89 11.14 -4.63
N ARG A 253 0.42 12.35 -4.43
CA ARG A 253 -0.76 12.67 -3.63
C ARG A 253 -2.04 12.53 -4.46
N ARG A 254 -3.19 12.73 -3.81
CA ARG A 254 -4.52 12.76 -4.46
C ARG A 254 -4.65 13.90 -5.45
N VAL A 255 -5.53 13.72 -6.43
CA VAL A 255 -5.92 14.78 -7.35
C VAL A 255 -6.55 15.94 -6.57
N ILE A 256 -6.16 17.16 -6.94
CA ILE A 256 -6.73 18.40 -6.41
C ILE A 256 -7.55 19.04 -7.53
N PRO A 257 -8.90 18.96 -7.49
CA PRO A 257 -9.73 19.50 -8.56
C PRO A 257 -9.61 21.01 -8.64
N LYS A 258 -9.53 21.53 -9.86
CA LYS A 258 -9.48 22.97 -10.15
C LYS A 258 -10.86 23.52 -10.48
N SER A 259 -11.76 22.69 -10.98
CA SER A 259 -13.14 23.03 -11.30
C SER A 259 -14.06 22.96 -10.09
N ALA A 260 -15.06 23.83 -10.02
CA ALA A 260 -16.07 23.83 -8.95
C ALA A 260 -16.92 22.55 -8.91
N TRP A 261 -17.08 21.84 -10.03
CA TRP A 261 -17.81 20.58 -10.11
C TRP A 261 -16.93 19.35 -9.93
N GLY A 262 -15.62 19.56 -9.66
CA GLY A 262 -14.67 18.49 -9.39
C GLY A 262 -13.90 18.00 -10.61
N ALA A 263 -13.20 16.88 -10.46
CA ALA A 263 -12.36 16.26 -11.47
C ALA A 263 -12.72 14.77 -11.61
N PRO A 264 -13.37 14.35 -12.71
CA PRO A 264 -13.61 12.95 -13.00
C PRO A 264 -12.32 12.29 -13.51
N GLU A 265 -12.11 11.04 -13.10
CA GLU A 265 -10.95 10.22 -13.45
C GLU A 265 -11.41 8.84 -13.91
N LEU A 266 -10.91 8.40 -15.06
CA LEU A 266 -11.05 7.03 -15.54
C LEU A 266 -9.84 6.22 -15.07
N VAL A 267 -10.06 4.97 -14.66
CA VAL A 267 -9.02 4.07 -14.16
C VAL A 267 -9.15 2.71 -14.81
N VAL A 268 -8.03 2.17 -15.27
CA VAL A 268 -7.91 0.78 -15.69
C VAL A 268 -6.73 0.14 -14.98
N ARG A 269 -6.89 -1.06 -14.42
CA ARG A 269 -5.80 -1.80 -13.80
C ARG A 269 -5.84 -3.25 -14.25
N TYR A 270 -4.65 -3.79 -14.50
CA TYR A 270 -4.40 -5.22 -14.59
C TYR A 270 -3.51 -5.64 -13.41
N SER A 271 -3.82 -6.78 -12.80
CA SER A 271 -3.08 -7.31 -11.64
C SER A 271 -2.91 -8.82 -11.76
N ASP A 272 -1.78 -9.32 -11.23
CA ASP A 272 -1.47 -10.75 -11.13
C ASP A 272 -0.83 -10.99 -9.76
N VAL A 273 -1.31 -11.99 -9.04
CA VAL A 273 -0.74 -12.44 -7.75
C VAL A 273 -0.64 -13.94 -7.77
N ASP A 274 0.59 -14.43 -7.59
CA ASP A 274 0.93 -15.84 -7.63
C ASP A 274 1.59 -16.28 -6.31
N LEU A 275 0.93 -17.19 -5.61
CA LEU A 275 1.39 -17.82 -4.38
C LEU A 275 1.59 -19.34 -4.56
N ASP A 276 1.81 -19.80 -5.80
CA ASP A 276 2.15 -21.18 -6.12
C ASP A 276 3.64 -21.29 -6.41
N ASP A 277 4.33 -22.13 -5.65
CA ASP A 277 5.71 -22.53 -5.97
C ASP A 277 6.01 -23.89 -5.32
N GLY A 278 6.47 -24.85 -6.14
CA GLY A 278 6.82 -26.19 -5.69
C GLY A 278 5.71 -26.84 -4.85
N PRO A 279 6.03 -27.28 -3.62
CA PRO A 279 5.05 -27.93 -2.73
C PRO A 279 4.05 -26.95 -2.08
N VAL A 280 4.23 -25.65 -2.23
CA VAL A 280 3.29 -24.65 -1.72
C VAL A 280 2.32 -24.24 -2.81
N GLN A 281 1.04 -24.53 -2.62
CA GLN A 281 -0.04 -24.29 -3.58
C GLN A 281 -1.05 -23.29 -2.99
N GLY A 282 -0.63 -22.03 -2.90
CA GLY A 282 -1.45 -20.93 -2.34
C GLY A 282 -2.48 -20.38 -3.31
N GLY A 283 -2.33 -20.67 -4.61
CA GLY A 283 -3.15 -20.24 -5.71
C GLY A 283 -2.64 -18.98 -6.40
N ARG A 284 -3.15 -18.75 -7.62
CA ARG A 284 -2.87 -17.57 -8.44
C ARG A 284 -4.16 -16.92 -8.87
N PHE A 285 -4.20 -15.61 -8.91
CA PHE A 285 -5.29 -14.90 -9.57
C PHE A 285 -4.77 -13.77 -10.46
N THR A 286 -5.49 -13.56 -11.57
CA THR A 286 -5.38 -12.36 -12.39
C THR A 286 -6.66 -11.54 -12.26
N ARG A 287 -6.53 -10.21 -12.42
CA ARG A 287 -7.67 -9.31 -12.30
C ARG A 287 -7.55 -8.11 -13.23
N VAL A 288 -8.65 -7.79 -13.88
CA VAL A 288 -8.85 -6.51 -14.59
C VAL A 288 -9.85 -5.69 -13.79
N ASP A 289 -9.52 -4.42 -13.54
CA ASP A 289 -10.43 -3.44 -12.95
C ASP A 289 -10.66 -2.29 -13.92
N LEU A 290 -11.91 -1.84 -14.02
CA LEU A 290 -12.33 -0.64 -14.71
C LEU A 290 -13.04 0.26 -13.70
N GLY A 291 -12.55 1.47 -13.51
CA GLY A 291 -13.04 2.38 -12.48
C GLY A 291 -13.33 3.78 -13.00
N VAL A 292 -14.26 4.43 -12.33
CA VAL A 292 -14.54 5.85 -12.45
C VAL A 292 -14.47 6.47 -11.07
N ASN A 293 -13.59 7.44 -10.91
CA ASN A 293 -13.51 8.28 -9.71
C ASN A 293 -14.06 9.66 -10.02
N TRP A 294 -14.68 10.27 -9.04
CA TRP A 294 -15.02 11.69 -9.04
C TRP A 294 -14.39 12.36 -7.82
N TRP A 295 -13.36 13.14 -8.03
CA TRP A 295 -12.76 14.01 -7.03
C TRP A 295 -13.62 15.27 -6.92
N ALA A 296 -14.72 15.17 -6.16
CA ALA A 296 -15.71 16.23 -6.09
C ALA A 296 -15.15 17.51 -5.45
N THR A 297 -14.30 17.34 -4.43
CA THR A 297 -13.56 18.44 -3.78
C THR A 297 -12.18 17.94 -3.34
N THR A 298 -11.40 18.80 -2.71
CA THR A 298 -10.15 18.40 -2.04
C THR A 298 -10.36 17.40 -0.90
N ARG A 299 -11.61 17.20 -0.44
CA ARG A 299 -11.98 16.36 0.69
C ARG A 299 -12.80 15.14 0.31
N TRP A 300 -13.62 15.22 -0.74
CA TRP A 300 -14.55 14.19 -1.15
C TRP A 300 -14.12 13.50 -2.44
N LYS A 301 -14.09 12.18 -2.40
CA LYS A 301 -13.93 11.31 -3.57
C LYS A 301 -15.06 10.28 -3.58
N PHE A 302 -15.66 10.09 -4.73
CA PHE A 302 -16.61 9.03 -5.03
C PHE A 302 -15.99 8.13 -6.09
N GLY A 303 -16.20 6.82 -5.96
CA GLY A 303 -15.64 5.85 -6.90
C GLY A 303 -16.62 4.71 -7.16
N ILE A 304 -16.57 4.19 -8.39
CA ILE A 304 -17.23 2.96 -8.81
C ILE A 304 -16.19 2.17 -9.59
N ASP A 305 -15.94 0.92 -9.19
CA ASP A 305 -15.01 0.01 -9.84
C ASP A 305 -15.71 -1.30 -10.16
N TRP A 306 -15.68 -1.71 -11.43
CA TRP A 306 -15.99 -3.06 -11.83
C TRP A 306 -14.69 -3.84 -12.01
N GLY A 307 -14.64 -5.08 -11.53
CA GLY A 307 -13.46 -5.91 -11.65
C GLY A 307 -13.80 -7.37 -11.93
N ARG A 308 -13.09 -7.98 -12.87
CA ARG A 308 -13.14 -9.40 -13.18
C ARG A 308 -11.89 -10.08 -12.69
N THR A 309 -12.06 -11.07 -11.84
CA THR A 309 -10.98 -11.91 -11.31
C THR A 309 -11.10 -13.32 -11.85
N GLU A 310 -10.00 -13.88 -12.33
CA GLU A 310 -9.82 -15.27 -12.65
C GLU A 310 -8.89 -15.89 -11.61
N LEU A 311 -9.35 -16.94 -10.95
CA LEU A 311 -8.62 -17.67 -9.90
C LEU A 311 -8.28 -19.06 -10.37
N ASP A 312 -7.02 -19.46 -10.18
CA ASP A 312 -6.58 -20.84 -10.21
C ASP A 312 -6.02 -21.21 -8.84
N ARG A 313 -6.57 -22.25 -8.21
CA ARG A 313 -6.14 -22.71 -6.90
C ARG A 313 -6.39 -24.20 -6.73
N GLN A 314 -5.32 -24.96 -6.44
CA GLN A 314 -5.40 -26.40 -6.20
C GLN A 314 -6.11 -27.15 -7.35
N GLY A 315 -5.75 -26.81 -8.60
CA GLY A 315 -6.31 -27.41 -9.80
C GLY A 315 -7.77 -27.06 -10.10
N LYS A 316 -8.33 -26.07 -9.41
CA LYS A 316 -9.69 -25.54 -9.66
C LYS A 316 -9.60 -24.12 -10.16
N THR A 317 -10.21 -23.87 -11.30
CA THR A 317 -10.33 -22.53 -11.89
C THR A 317 -11.71 -21.94 -11.63
N GLY A 318 -11.77 -20.64 -11.45
CA GLY A 318 -13.03 -19.92 -11.25
C GLY A 318 -12.94 -18.47 -11.70
N LYS A 319 -14.09 -17.89 -12.07
CA LYS A 319 -14.20 -16.49 -12.44
C LYS A 319 -15.24 -15.80 -11.57
N THR A 320 -14.99 -14.56 -11.21
CA THR A 320 -15.93 -13.73 -10.47
C THR A 320 -15.88 -12.29 -10.94
N ASP A 321 -17.03 -11.66 -11.01
CA ASP A 321 -17.18 -10.24 -11.24
C ASP A 321 -17.54 -9.54 -9.92
N THR A 322 -17.01 -8.37 -9.71
CA THR A 322 -17.28 -7.54 -8.54
C THR A 322 -17.60 -6.13 -8.98
N LEU A 323 -18.57 -5.50 -8.32
CA LEU A 323 -18.84 -4.08 -8.43
C LEU A 323 -18.59 -3.48 -7.04
N LEU A 324 -17.66 -2.54 -6.96
CA LEU A 324 -17.33 -1.82 -5.74
C LEU A 324 -17.77 -0.36 -5.89
N THR A 325 -18.42 0.18 -4.87
CA THR A 325 -18.67 1.61 -4.74
C THR A 325 -17.94 2.12 -3.51
N ARG A 326 -17.39 3.31 -3.59
CA ARG A 326 -16.64 3.93 -2.50
C ARG A 326 -17.01 5.39 -2.34
N ILE A 327 -17.30 5.77 -1.11
CA ILE A 327 -17.39 7.17 -0.70
C ILE A 327 -16.25 7.42 0.27
N GLN A 328 -15.47 8.45 0.02
CA GLN A 328 -14.31 8.79 0.83
C GLN A 328 -14.36 10.28 1.19
N TRP A 329 -14.17 10.54 2.47
CA TRP A 329 -14.00 11.88 3.01
C TRP A 329 -12.66 11.96 3.76
N VAL A 330 -11.91 13.03 3.54
CA VAL A 330 -10.61 13.28 4.19
C VAL A 330 -10.59 14.75 4.60
N TYR A 331 -10.35 15.00 5.87
CA TYR A 331 -10.19 16.36 6.41
C TYR A 331 -8.78 16.89 6.25
#